data_8a3be13750605d17f9f4bcd3eae9ee10
#
_entry.id   8a3be13750605d17f9f4bcd3eae9ee10
#
_cell.length_a   1.000
_cell.length_b   1.000
_cell.length_c   1.000
_cell.angle_alpha   90.00
_cell.angle_beta   90.00
_cell.angle_gamma   90.00
#
_symmetry.space_group_name_H-M   'P 1'
#
loop_
_entity.id
_entity.type
_entity.pdbx_description
1 polymer ?
#
loop_
_entity_poly.entity_id
_entity_poly.type
_entity_poly.pdbx_seq_one_letter_code
_entity_poly.pdbx_strand_id
1 'polypeptide(L)'
;MENYIDGIVEELPFATGDAVGTATDYAIGRNRYIGYLISLATRSYKNMKVGLDCSNGSTSSIAKSVFDALGAKTYVIANEPNGLNINKDCGSTHIENLQKFVLENKLDVGFAFDGDADRCIAVDENGEVVDGDRIMYVCGKYMKEQGSL
;
A
#
# COMPACT_ATOMS: atom_id res chain seq x y z
N MET A 1 -4.00 17.18 -17.57
CA MET A 1 -5.23 16.36 -17.78
C MET A 1 -6.20 16.54 -16.63
N GLU A 2 -5.78 16.40 -15.37
CA GLU A 2 -6.62 16.61 -14.18
C GLU A 2 -7.36 17.95 -14.21
N ASN A 3 -6.65 19.08 -14.33
CA ASN A 3 -7.29 20.41 -14.41
C ASN A 3 -8.32 20.56 -15.54
N TYR A 4 -8.16 19.80 -16.62
CA TYR A 4 -9.14 19.80 -17.73
C TYR A 4 -10.39 19.01 -17.33
N ILE A 5 -10.22 17.85 -16.68
CA ILE A 5 -11.32 17.03 -16.20
C ILE A 5 -12.11 17.79 -15.13
N ASP A 6 -11.42 18.35 -14.13
CA ASP A 6 -12.05 19.12 -13.05
C ASP A 6 -12.83 20.33 -13.55
N GLY A 7 -12.35 20.98 -14.62
CA GLY A 7 -13.01 22.14 -15.21
C GLY A 7 -14.29 21.84 -16.00
N ILE A 8 -14.56 20.58 -16.35
CA ILE A 8 -15.71 20.19 -17.17
C ILE A 8 -16.70 19.25 -16.48
N VAL A 9 -16.30 18.64 -15.34
CA VAL A 9 -17.11 17.63 -14.65
C VAL A 9 -18.49 18.17 -14.24
N GLU A 10 -18.59 19.42 -13.80
CA GLU A 10 -19.87 20.03 -13.39
C GLU A 10 -20.79 20.36 -14.56
N GLU A 11 -20.25 20.47 -15.79
CA GLU A 11 -20.99 20.86 -17.00
C GLU A 11 -21.46 19.65 -17.83
N LEU A 12 -20.94 18.45 -17.54
CA LEU A 12 -21.27 17.24 -18.30
C LEU A 12 -22.42 16.47 -17.68
N PRO A 13 -23.43 16.09 -18.47
CA PRO A 13 -24.49 15.20 -17.98
C PRO A 13 -23.90 13.83 -17.62
N PHE A 14 -24.42 13.21 -16.56
CA PHE A 14 -24.06 11.83 -16.24
C PHE A 14 -24.35 10.89 -17.40
N ALA A 15 -23.43 9.98 -17.69
CA ALA A 15 -23.62 8.92 -18.65
C ALA A 15 -24.74 7.97 -18.18
N THR A 16 -25.65 7.61 -19.09
CA THR A 16 -26.74 6.69 -18.82
C THR A 16 -26.86 5.62 -19.90
N GLY A 17 -27.45 4.48 -19.58
CA GLY A 17 -27.63 3.38 -20.53
C GLY A 17 -26.31 2.92 -21.14
N ASP A 18 -26.27 2.81 -22.46
CA ASP A 18 -25.13 2.30 -23.23
C ASP A 18 -23.90 3.25 -23.23
N ALA A 19 -24.09 4.48 -22.73
CA ALA A 19 -23.00 5.43 -22.59
C ALA A 19 -22.19 5.26 -21.30
N VAL A 20 -22.65 4.41 -20.36
CA VAL A 20 -21.91 4.10 -19.13
C VAL A 20 -20.68 3.27 -19.49
N GLY A 21 -19.51 3.73 -19.02
CA GLY A 21 -18.25 3.03 -19.24
C GLY A 21 -18.18 1.67 -18.53
N THR A 22 -17.25 0.86 -18.94
CA THR A 22 -17.00 -0.46 -18.33
C THR A 22 -15.61 -0.49 -17.66
N ALA A 23 -15.51 -1.27 -16.59
CA ALA A 23 -14.20 -1.59 -15.97
C ALA A 23 -13.69 -2.92 -16.51
N THR A 24 -12.41 -2.92 -16.92
CA THR A 24 -11.73 -4.15 -17.37
C THR A 24 -10.46 -4.36 -16.56
N ASP A 25 -10.24 -5.58 -16.05
CA ASP A 25 -8.97 -5.91 -15.40
C ASP A 25 -7.83 -5.93 -16.42
N TYR A 26 -6.86 -5.04 -16.25
CA TYR A 26 -5.65 -4.98 -17.06
C TYR A 26 -4.48 -5.68 -16.35
N ALA A 27 -4.56 -7.01 -16.23
CA ALA A 27 -3.58 -7.83 -15.54
C ALA A 27 -2.14 -7.62 -16.04
N ILE A 28 -1.95 -7.36 -17.33
CA ILE A 28 -0.62 -7.10 -17.91
C ILE A 28 -0.01 -5.82 -17.31
N GLY A 29 -0.78 -4.74 -17.21
CA GLY A 29 -0.33 -3.47 -16.62
C GLY A 29 -0.01 -3.63 -15.14
N ARG A 30 -0.89 -4.30 -14.39
CA ARG A 30 -0.66 -4.61 -12.98
C ARG A 30 0.63 -5.42 -12.77
N ASN A 31 0.86 -6.46 -13.54
CA ASN A 31 2.06 -7.29 -13.43
C ASN A 31 3.34 -6.54 -13.80
N ARG A 32 3.29 -5.62 -14.78
CA ARG A 32 4.43 -4.73 -15.09
C ARG A 32 4.77 -3.83 -13.92
N TYR A 33 3.75 -3.26 -13.25
CA TYR A 33 3.96 -2.41 -12.09
C TYR A 33 4.54 -3.19 -10.91
N ILE A 34 4.01 -4.39 -10.62
CA ILE A 34 4.57 -5.31 -9.62
C ILE A 34 6.05 -5.60 -9.92
N GLY A 35 6.38 -5.95 -11.17
CA GLY A 35 7.76 -6.18 -11.60
C GLY A 35 8.67 -4.97 -11.40
N TYR A 36 8.16 -3.77 -11.70
CA TYR A 36 8.88 -2.52 -11.44
C TYR A 36 9.16 -2.33 -9.94
N LEU A 37 8.14 -2.49 -9.07
CA LEU A 37 8.32 -2.36 -7.62
C LEU A 37 9.34 -3.36 -7.08
N ILE A 38 9.30 -4.61 -7.52
CA ILE A 38 10.27 -5.64 -7.14
C ILE A 38 11.70 -5.22 -7.55
N SER A 39 11.85 -4.62 -8.72
CA SER A 39 13.17 -4.18 -9.24
C SER A 39 13.82 -3.06 -8.42
N LEU A 40 13.04 -2.31 -7.63
CA LEU A 40 13.57 -1.25 -6.76
C LEU A 40 14.24 -1.81 -5.48
N ALA A 41 13.94 -3.05 -5.11
CA ALA A 41 14.50 -3.64 -3.91
C ALA A 41 15.97 -4.01 -4.11
N THR A 42 16.81 -3.55 -3.21
CA THR A 42 18.25 -3.81 -3.22
C THR A 42 18.64 -5.03 -2.37
N ARG A 43 17.70 -5.58 -1.61
CA ARG A 43 17.91 -6.70 -0.69
C ARG A 43 16.72 -7.66 -0.69
N SER A 44 16.98 -8.92 -0.34
CA SER A 44 15.94 -9.92 -0.09
C SER A 44 15.35 -9.74 1.31
N TYR A 45 14.04 -9.96 1.43
CA TYR A 45 13.31 -9.98 2.70
C TYR A 45 13.07 -11.40 3.22
N LYS A 46 13.88 -12.36 2.75
CA LYS A 46 13.80 -13.75 3.19
C LYS A 46 13.90 -13.84 4.73
N ASN A 47 13.01 -14.63 5.30
CA ASN A 47 12.81 -14.85 6.74
C ASN A 47 12.14 -13.69 7.50
N MET A 48 11.80 -12.59 6.85
CA MET A 48 10.98 -11.54 7.46
C MET A 48 9.49 -11.90 7.41
N LYS A 49 8.80 -11.65 8.51
CA LYS A 49 7.33 -11.70 8.60
C LYS A 49 6.79 -10.29 8.49
N VAL A 50 6.08 -10.01 7.42
CA VAL A 50 5.57 -8.66 7.12
C VAL A 50 4.05 -8.64 7.19
N GLY A 51 3.49 -7.72 7.98
CA GLY A 51 2.06 -7.41 8.02
C GLY A 51 1.72 -6.30 7.04
N LEU A 52 0.62 -6.44 6.31
CA LEU A 52 0.12 -5.41 5.39
C LEU A 52 -1.35 -5.12 5.71
N ASP A 53 -1.66 -3.86 5.96
CA ASP A 53 -3.03 -3.34 5.96
C ASP A 53 -3.25 -2.60 4.65
N CYS A 54 -4.06 -3.19 3.78
CA CYS A 54 -4.33 -2.68 2.44
C CYS A 54 -5.51 -1.71 2.39
N SER A 55 -6.10 -1.35 3.54
CA SER A 55 -7.25 -0.44 3.67
C SER A 55 -8.44 -0.73 2.75
N ASN A 56 -8.57 -1.97 2.27
CA ASN A 56 -9.50 -2.36 1.19
C ASN A 56 -9.38 -1.44 -0.04
N GLY A 57 -8.19 -0.94 -0.31
CA GLY A 57 -7.89 0.02 -1.36
C GLY A 57 -7.06 -0.56 -2.51
N SER A 58 -6.33 0.32 -3.20
CA SER A 58 -5.57 0.00 -4.41
C SER A 58 -4.47 -1.04 -4.20
N THR A 59 -3.87 -1.09 -2.99
CA THR A 59 -2.81 -2.06 -2.65
C THR A 59 -3.30 -3.50 -2.50
N SER A 60 -4.60 -3.73 -2.36
CA SER A 60 -5.19 -5.06 -2.14
C SER A 60 -4.78 -6.08 -3.22
N SER A 61 -4.60 -5.63 -4.45
CA SER A 61 -4.26 -6.51 -5.58
C SER A 61 -2.76 -6.66 -5.86
N ILE A 62 -1.90 -5.88 -5.19
CA ILE A 62 -0.46 -5.81 -5.54
C ILE A 62 0.49 -6.02 -4.35
N ALA A 63 0.19 -5.49 -3.17
CA ALA A 63 1.14 -5.41 -2.07
C ALA A 63 1.67 -6.79 -1.66
N LYS A 64 0.78 -7.76 -1.43
CA LYS A 64 1.18 -9.13 -1.08
C LYS A 64 2.12 -9.74 -2.11
N SER A 65 1.80 -9.58 -3.40
CA SER A 65 2.60 -10.15 -4.49
C SER A 65 4.03 -9.59 -4.54
N VAL A 66 4.19 -8.30 -4.25
CA VAL A 66 5.50 -7.64 -4.19
C VAL A 66 6.33 -8.20 -3.04
N PHE A 67 5.79 -8.21 -1.83
CA PHE A 67 6.55 -8.68 -0.65
C PHE A 67 6.85 -10.18 -0.69
N ASP A 68 5.91 -11.00 -1.17
CA ASP A 68 6.15 -12.44 -1.37
C ASP A 68 7.28 -12.68 -2.40
N ALA A 69 7.29 -11.93 -3.50
CA ALA A 69 8.34 -12.05 -4.51
C ALA A 69 9.71 -11.61 -3.99
N LEU A 70 9.76 -10.68 -3.04
CA LEU A 70 10.99 -10.27 -2.34
C LEU A 70 11.42 -11.29 -1.27
N GLY A 71 10.63 -12.33 -1.03
CA GLY A 71 10.95 -13.43 -0.14
C GLY A 71 10.40 -13.30 1.29
N ALA A 72 9.59 -12.29 1.57
CA ALA A 72 8.94 -12.14 2.86
C ALA A 72 7.84 -13.20 3.08
N LYS A 73 7.58 -13.55 4.32
CA LYS A 73 6.35 -14.22 4.71
C LYS A 73 5.29 -13.17 5.04
N THR A 74 4.34 -12.99 4.13
CA THR A 74 3.41 -11.87 4.15
C THR A 74 2.06 -12.25 4.77
N TYR A 75 1.58 -11.43 5.68
CA TYR A 75 0.28 -11.51 6.34
C TYR A 75 -0.51 -10.26 5.99
N VAL A 76 -1.78 -10.39 5.63
CA VAL A 76 -2.57 -9.28 5.09
C VAL A 76 -3.89 -9.14 5.82
N ILE A 77 -4.27 -7.89 6.11
CA ILE A 77 -5.60 -7.50 6.59
C ILE A 77 -6.19 -6.41 5.68
N ALA A 78 -7.50 -6.20 5.77
CA ALA A 78 -8.25 -5.21 5.00
C ALA A 78 -7.92 -5.27 3.48
N ASN A 79 -8.03 -6.46 2.89
CA ASN A 79 -7.62 -6.72 1.52
C ASN A 79 -8.76 -7.29 0.65
N GLU A 80 -10.01 -7.08 1.05
CA GLU A 80 -11.21 -7.55 0.35
C GLU A 80 -12.10 -6.35 -0.03
N PRO A 81 -11.70 -5.55 -1.04
CA PRO A 81 -12.47 -4.37 -1.44
C PRO A 81 -13.83 -4.76 -2.01
N ASN A 82 -14.89 -4.10 -1.55
CA ASN A 82 -16.26 -4.32 -2.03
C ASN A 82 -16.92 -3.06 -2.60
N GLY A 83 -16.14 -1.98 -2.78
CA GLY A 83 -16.62 -0.68 -3.27
C GLY A 83 -17.22 0.24 -2.19
N LEU A 84 -17.41 -0.24 -0.95
CA LEU A 84 -18.03 0.51 0.14
C LEU A 84 -17.17 0.53 1.42
N ASN A 85 -16.10 -0.26 1.49
CA ASN A 85 -15.31 -0.49 2.69
C ASN A 85 -13.89 0.08 2.66
N ILE A 86 -13.55 0.87 1.64
CA ILE A 86 -12.24 1.53 1.55
C ILE A 86 -12.03 2.45 2.77
N ASN A 87 -10.85 2.36 3.41
CA ASN A 87 -10.48 3.10 4.63
C ASN A 87 -11.43 2.92 5.84
N LYS A 88 -12.38 2.00 5.77
CA LYS A 88 -13.32 1.80 6.86
C LYS A 88 -12.68 1.01 7.98
N ASP A 89 -12.40 1.70 9.09
CA ASP A 89 -11.78 1.13 10.30
C ASP A 89 -10.47 0.37 9.99
N CYS A 90 -9.69 0.83 9.02
CA CYS A 90 -8.43 0.20 8.59
C CYS A 90 -7.49 1.19 7.90
N GLY A 91 -6.30 0.74 7.58
CA GLY A 91 -5.27 1.51 6.88
C GLY A 91 -4.54 2.52 7.76
N SER A 92 -3.82 3.45 7.12
CA SER A 92 -2.92 4.39 7.79
C SER A 92 -3.61 5.37 8.76
N THR A 93 -4.92 5.54 8.66
CA THR A 93 -5.72 6.40 9.56
C THR A 93 -6.30 5.65 10.76
N HIS A 94 -6.20 4.33 10.79
CA HIS A 94 -6.68 3.45 11.87
C HIS A 94 -5.62 2.38 12.18
N ILE A 95 -4.45 2.87 12.61
CA ILE A 95 -3.23 2.07 12.75
C ILE A 95 -3.33 1.00 13.87
N GLU A 96 -4.26 1.15 14.81
CA GLU A 96 -4.42 0.29 15.98
C GLU A 96 -4.67 -1.17 15.60
N ASN A 97 -5.38 -1.40 14.48
CA ASN A 97 -5.63 -2.74 13.98
C ASN A 97 -4.34 -3.42 13.49
N LEU A 98 -3.46 -2.66 12.81
CA LEU A 98 -2.17 -3.18 12.38
C LEU A 98 -1.23 -3.41 13.57
N GLN A 99 -1.21 -2.53 14.58
CA GLN A 99 -0.42 -2.70 15.80
C GLN A 99 -0.78 -4.01 16.50
N LYS A 100 -2.07 -4.24 16.72
CA LYS A 100 -2.58 -5.48 17.30
C LYS A 100 -2.21 -6.70 16.45
N PHE A 101 -2.38 -6.60 15.13
CA PHE A 101 -2.08 -7.68 14.19
C PHE A 101 -0.60 -8.07 14.19
N VAL A 102 0.31 -7.08 14.25
CA VAL A 102 1.77 -7.30 14.36
C VAL A 102 2.10 -8.07 15.64
N LEU A 103 1.57 -7.63 16.79
CA LEU A 103 1.84 -8.26 18.07
C LEU A 103 1.29 -9.69 18.16
N GLU A 104 0.03 -9.90 17.77
CA GLU A 104 -0.64 -11.20 17.85
C GLU A 104 0.04 -12.26 16.96
N ASN A 105 0.53 -11.85 15.79
CA ASN A 105 1.18 -12.73 14.82
C ASN A 105 2.70 -12.78 14.95
N LYS A 106 3.28 -12.00 15.88
CA LYS A 106 4.73 -11.87 16.08
C LYS A 106 5.43 -11.57 14.78
N LEU A 107 4.98 -10.49 14.11
CA LEU A 107 5.53 -10.00 12.86
C LEU A 107 6.75 -9.13 13.15
N ASP A 108 7.68 -9.07 12.20
CA ASP A 108 8.88 -8.25 12.32
C ASP A 108 8.60 -6.78 12.00
N VAL A 109 7.61 -6.52 11.13
CA VAL A 109 7.18 -5.17 10.74
C VAL A 109 5.78 -5.23 10.15
N GLY A 110 5.01 -4.14 10.30
CA GLY A 110 3.74 -3.92 9.62
C GLY A 110 3.77 -2.64 8.80
N PHE A 111 3.02 -2.61 7.68
CA PHE A 111 2.80 -1.42 6.85
C PHE A 111 1.30 -1.23 6.64
N ALA A 112 0.80 -0.04 6.96
CA ALA A 112 -0.57 0.38 6.66
C ALA A 112 -0.57 1.42 5.55
N PHE A 113 -1.36 1.18 4.53
CA PHE A 113 -1.58 2.11 3.43
C PHE A 113 -2.93 2.81 3.61
N ASP A 114 -3.15 3.91 2.92
CA ASP A 114 -4.48 4.46 2.72
C ASP A 114 -5.10 3.96 1.40
N GLY A 115 -6.30 4.41 1.09
CA GLY A 115 -7.10 3.82 0.01
C GLY A 115 -6.48 3.91 -1.38
N ASP A 116 -5.80 5.00 -1.72
CA ASP A 116 -5.09 5.22 -2.99
C ASP A 116 -3.58 4.96 -2.89
N ALA A 117 -3.10 4.65 -1.66
CA ALA A 117 -1.73 4.25 -1.36
C ALA A 117 -0.66 5.33 -1.60
N ASP A 118 -1.02 6.59 -1.46
CA ASP A 118 -0.06 7.69 -1.46
C ASP A 118 0.57 7.94 -0.08
N ARG A 119 -0.01 7.32 0.98
CA ARG A 119 0.49 7.36 2.36
C ARG A 119 0.78 5.96 2.88
N CYS A 120 1.84 5.87 3.68
CA CYS A 120 2.23 4.63 4.35
C CYS A 120 2.71 4.93 5.76
N ILE A 121 2.23 4.17 6.74
CA ILE A 121 2.69 4.19 8.13
C ILE A 121 3.21 2.81 8.48
N ALA A 122 4.35 2.73 9.16
CA ALA A 122 4.91 1.47 9.61
C ALA A 122 4.67 1.22 11.11
N VAL A 123 4.70 -0.05 11.49
CA VAL A 123 4.66 -0.53 12.88
C VAL A 123 5.80 -1.51 13.07
N ASP A 124 6.59 -1.32 14.13
CA ASP A 124 7.69 -2.22 14.46
C ASP A 124 7.22 -3.52 15.15
N GLU A 125 8.15 -4.41 15.44
CA GLU A 125 7.90 -5.70 16.10
C GLU A 125 7.31 -5.58 17.52
N ASN A 126 7.41 -4.42 18.15
CA ASN A 126 6.86 -4.14 19.48
C ASN A 126 5.45 -3.51 19.41
N GLY A 127 4.92 -3.32 18.19
CA GLY A 127 3.64 -2.65 17.97
C GLY A 127 3.72 -1.12 18.05
N GLU A 128 4.95 -0.55 18.07
CA GLU A 128 5.16 0.90 18.10
C GLU A 128 5.05 1.49 16.70
N VAL A 129 4.39 2.65 16.59
CA VAL A 129 4.26 3.35 15.32
C VAL A 129 5.59 3.97 14.89
N VAL A 130 5.98 3.68 13.66
CA VAL A 130 7.12 4.30 12.97
C VAL A 130 6.57 5.31 11.98
N ASP A 131 6.56 6.56 12.38
CA ASP A 131 6.03 7.68 11.60
C ASP A 131 6.96 8.12 10.46
N GLY A 132 6.51 9.08 9.67
CA GLY A 132 7.26 9.60 8.53
C GLY A 132 8.63 10.18 8.91
N ASP A 133 8.76 10.83 10.06
CA ASP A 133 10.02 11.40 10.52
C ASP A 133 11.04 10.31 10.83
N ARG A 134 10.61 9.23 11.48
CA ARG A 134 11.44 8.06 11.76
C ARG A 134 11.84 7.34 10.46
N ILE A 135 10.92 7.19 9.51
CA ILE A 135 11.20 6.61 8.18
C ILE A 135 12.24 7.47 7.46
N MET A 136 12.07 8.78 7.42
CA MET A 136 13.04 9.70 6.81
C MET A 136 14.40 9.61 7.47
N TYR A 137 14.46 9.51 8.80
CA TYR A 137 15.72 9.33 9.52
C TYR A 137 16.43 8.05 9.10
N VAL A 138 15.72 6.91 9.05
CA VAL A 138 16.30 5.62 8.65
C VAL A 138 16.81 5.67 7.21
N CYS A 139 16.00 6.19 6.29
CA CYS A 139 16.37 6.34 4.89
C CYS A 139 17.59 7.27 4.71
N GLY A 140 17.55 8.45 5.36
CA GLY A 140 18.64 9.43 5.28
C GLY A 140 19.94 8.89 5.85
N LYS A 141 19.89 8.18 6.99
CA LYS A 141 21.04 7.50 7.56
C LYS A 141 21.64 6.48 6.59
N TYR A 142 20.79 5.63 6.00
CA TYR A 142 21.22 4.63 5.03
C TYR A 142 21.86 5.29 3.79
N MET A 143 21.25 6.32 3.22
CA MET A 143 21.77 7.04 2.06
C MET A 143 23.12 7.67 2.37
N LYS A 144 23.30 8.25 3.57
CA LYS A 144 24.57 8.80 4.01
C LYS A 144 25.66 7.72 4.13
N GLU A 145 25.33 6.56 4.68
CA GLU A 145 26.24 5.42 4.79
C GLU A 145 26.67 4.89 3.41
N GLN A 146 25.81 5.01 2.40
CA GLN A 146 26.11 4.64 1.01
C GLN A 146 26.82 5.76 0.21
N GLY A 147 27.04 6.92 0.80
CA GLY A 147 27.68 8.06 0.14
C GLY A 147 26.81 8.71 -0.93
N SER A 148 25.49 8.55 -0.86
CA SER A 148 24.49 9.13 -1.79
C SER A 148 23.75 10.34 -1.18
N LEU A 149 24.21 10.84 -0.04
CA LEU A 149 23.69 12.02 0.66
C LEU A 149 24.89 12.86 1.12
#